data_a50de5f6c881b8bc52aba2e5ab9af330
#
_entry.id   a50de5f6c881b8bc52aba2e5ab9af330
#
_cell.length_a   1.000
_cell.length_b   1.000
_cell.length_c   1.000
_cell.angle_alpha   90.00
_cell.angle_beta   90.00
_cell.angle_gamma   90.00
#
_symmetry.space_group_name_H-M   'P 1'
#
loop_
_entity.id
_entity.type
_entity.pdbx_description
1 polymer ?
#
loop_
_entity_poly.entity_id
_entity_poly.type
_entity_poly.pdbx_seq_one_letter_code
_entity_poly.pdbx_strand_id
1 'polypeptide(L)' 'MGIVIGETAEVGDDCLIYHGVTLGGTGKDQGKRHPTIGNNVLLSTGSKVLGPFKVGDGARIAANAVVLK' A
#
# COMPACT_ATOMS: atom_id res chain seq x y z
N MET A 1 -12.44 -10.87 0.87
CA MET A 1 -11.30 -11.09 1.76
C MET A 1 -10.83 -9.78 2.33
N GLY A 2 -10.10 -9.84 3.40
CA GLY A 2 -9.71 -8.64 4.12
C GLY A 2 -8.62 -7.83 3.46
N ILE A 3 -8.45 -6.64 3.97
CA ILE A 3 -7.37 -5.74 3.62
C ILE A 3 -6.37 -5.82 4.77
N VAL A 4 -5.09 -5.95 4.43
CA VAL A 4 -4.03 -6.00 5.43
C VAL A 4 -3.23 -4.70 5.34
N ILE A 5 -3.24 -3.93 6.42
CA ILE A 5 -2.50 -2.67 6.48
C ILE A 5 -1.53 -2.77 7.64
N GLY A 6 -0.25 -2.63 7.34
CA GLY A 6 0.78 -2.72 8.35
C GLY A 6 0.70 -1.60 9.38
N GLU A 7 1.29 -1.87 10.54
CA GLU A 7 1.16 -1.02 11.72
C GLU A 7 1.68 0.41 11.49
N THR A 8 2.73 0.56 10.70
CA THR A 8 3.30 1.89 10.42
C THR A 8 2.90 2.45 9.07
N ALA A 9 1.99 1.77 8.35
CA ALA A 9 1.51 2.27 7.07
C ALA A 9 0.63 3.50 7.28
N GLU A 10 0.70 4.41 6.31
CA GLU A 10 -0.12 5.62 6.33
C GLU A 10 -0.90 5.69 5.03
N VAL A 11 -2.16 6.05 5.13
CA VAL A 11 -3.04 6.15 3.96
C VAL A 11 -3.65 7.54 3.94
N GLY A 12 -3.51 8.22 2.82
CA GLY A 12 -4.07 9.56 2.64
C GLY A 12 -5.58 9.55 2.46
N ASP A 13 -6.10 10.70 2.04
CA ASP A 13 -7.53 10.89 1.87
C ASP A 13 -8.00 10.45 0.49
N ASP A 14 -9.29 10.10 0.42
CA ASP A 14 -9.97 9.78 -0.84
C ASP A 14 -9.32 8.63 -1.62
N CYS A 15 -8.76 7.68 -0.90
CA CYS A 15 -8.20 6.48 -1.51
C CYS A 15 -9.26 5.42 -1.68
N LEU A 16 -9.19 4.69 -2.79
CA LEU A 16 -10.03 3.51 -3.01
C LEU A 16 -9.16 2.28 -2.82
N ILE A 17 -9.53 1.45 -1.86
CA ILE A 17 -8.79 0.23 -1.56
C ILE A 17 -9.75 -0.95 -1.70
N TYR A 18 -9.50 -1.78 -2.69
CA TYR A 18 -10.32 -2.94 -2.94
C TYR A 18 -9.88 -4.10 -2.04
N HIS A 19 -10.68 -5.16 -2.00
CA HIS A 19 -10.39 -6.29 -1.10
C HIS A 19 -9.08 -6.99 -1.49
N GLY A 20 -8.47 -7.63 -0.50
CA GLY A 20 -7.24 -8.39 -0.72
C GLY A 20 -5.98 -7.55 -0.87
N VAL A 21 -6.06 -6.23 -0.66
CA VAL A 21 -4.90 -5.35 -0.73
C VAL A 21 -4.01 -5.54 0.50
N THR A 22 -2.69 -5.57 0.29
CA THR A 22 -1.73 -5.67 1.38
C THR A 22 -0.78 -4.48 1.34
N LEU A 23 -0.70 -3.75 2.45
CA LEU A 23 0.29 -2.70 2.65
C LEU A 23 1.24 -3.17 3.75
N GLY A 24 2.36 -3.71 3.35
CA GLY A 24 3.23 -4.39 4.29
C GLY A 24 4.69 -4.02 4.17
N GLY A 25 5.51 -4.62 5.02
CA GLY A 25 6.95 -4.47 5.00
C GLY A 25 7.61 -5.64 4.29
N THR A 26 8.87 -5.44 3.95
CA THR A 26 9.64 -6.50 3.30
C THR A 26 10.28 -7.45 4.30
N GLY A 27 10.25 -7.10 5.58
CA GLY A 27 10.90 -7.88 6.62
C GLY A 27 12.36 -7.53 6.83
N LYS A 28 12.90 -6.64 6.02
CA LYS A 28 14.31 -6.26 6.10
C LYS A 28 14.54 -4.93 6.80
N ASP A 29 13.54 -4.07 6.77
CA ASP A 29 13.67 -2.72 7.30
C ASP A 29 13.26 -2.67 8.76
N GLN A 30 13.80 -1.69 9.49
CA GLN A 30 13.46 -1.43 10.87
C GLN A 30 12.72 -0.10 10.94
N GLY A 31 12.01 0.12 12.05
CA GLY A 31 11.23 1.32 12.22
C GLY A 31 10.05 1.35 11.26
N LYS A 32 9.91 2.43 10.50
CA LYS A 32 8.83 2.54 9.51
C LYS A 32 9.15 1.66 8.32
N ARG A 33 8.55 0.50 8.27
CA ARG A 33 8.78 -0.49 7.21
C ARG A 33 7.57 -0.73 6.32
N HIS A 34 6.52 0.07 6.51
CA HIS A 34 5.29 -0.06 5.72
C HIS A 34 5.11 1.17 4.84
N PRO A 35 4.40 1.06 3.74
CA PRO A 35 4.30 2.16 2.79
C PRO A 35 3.44 3.31 3.28
N THR A 36 3.68 4.47 2.71
CA THR A 36 2.82 5.64 2.88
C THR A 36 2.07 5.86 1.58
N ILE A 37 0.76 5.82 1.65
CA ILE A 37 -0.10 6.00 0.47
C ILE A 37 -0.55 7.45 0.43
N GLY A 38 -0.34 8.10 -0.70
CA GLY A 38 -0.77 9.49 -0.89
C GLY A 38 -2.27 9.62 -0.99
N ASN A 39 -2.73 10.77 -1.46
CA ASN A 39 -4.16 11.05 -1.60
C ASN A 39 -4.66 10.61 -2.97
N ASN A 40 -5.94 10.25 -3.05
CA ASN A 40 -6.60 9.86 -4.31
C ASN A 40 -5.92 8.68 -5.01
N VAL A 41 -5.36 7.75 -4.24
CA VAL A 41 -4.71 6.57 -4.78
C VAL A 41 -5.72 5.45 -4.94
N LEU A 42 -5.62 4.72 -6.03
CA LEU A 42 -6.44 3.55 -6.28
C LEU A 42 -5.59 2.29 -6.09
N LEU A 43 -6.00 1.44 -5.17
CA LEU A 43 -5.36 0.15 -4.93
C LEU A 43 -6.35 -0.94 -5.32
N SER A 44 -6.10 -1.56 -6.45
CA SER A 44 -7.01 -2.56 -7.01
C SER A 44 -6.92 -3.89 -6.26
N THR A 45 -7.89 -4.75 -6.51
CA THR A 45 -8.04 -6.04 -5.82
C THR A 45 -6.75 -6.84 -5.82
N GLY A 46 -6.34 -7.28 -4.64
CA GLY A 46 -5.19 -8.18 -4.48
C GLY A 46 -3.83 -7.53 -4.69
N SER A 47 -3.78 -6.21 -4.91
CA SER A 47 -2.49 -5.54 -5.08
C SER A 47 -1.71 -5.54 -3.78
N LYS A 48 -0.38 -5.51 -3.88
CA LYS A 48 0.51 -5.53 -2.72
C LYS A 48 1.52 -4.43 -2.85
N VAL A 49 1.62 -3.59 -1.82
CA VAL A 49 2.62 -2.52 -1.77
C VAL A 49 3.50 -2.83 -0.57
N LEU A 50 4.76 -3.12 -0.81
CA LEU A 50 5.66 -3.61 0.22
C LEU A 50 6.89 -2.71 0.32
N GLY A 51 7.18 -2.27 1.53
CA GLY A 51 8.38 -1.49 1.82
C GLY A 51 8.08 -0.08 2.29
N PRO A 52 9.07 0.60 2.89
CA PRO A 52 8.90 1.91 3.49
C PRO A 52 9.08 3.05 2.47
N PHE A 53 8.19 3.11 1.49
CA PHE A 53 8.27 4.17 0.49
C PHE A 53 6.89 4.79 0.30
N LYS A 54 6.86 5.89 -0.42
CA LYS A 54 5.62 6.63 -0.64
C LYS A 54 5.05 6.32 -2.03
N VAL A 55 3.76 6.02 -2.06
CA VAL A 55 3.00 5.96 -3.30
C VAL A 55 2.42 7.34 -3.54
N GLY A 56 2.77 7.96 -4.67
CA GLY A 56 2.40 9.34 -4.95
C GLY A 56 0.90 9.55 -5.08
N ASP A 57 0.48 10.79 -4.91
CA ASP A 57 -0.94 11.15 -5.02
C ASP A 57 -1.45 10.81 -6.43
N GLY A 58 -2.66 10.30 -6.49
CA GLY A 58 -3.30 9.97 -7.76
C GLY A 58 -2.77 8.70 -8.43
N ALA A 59 -1.88 7.97 -7.79
CA ALA A 59 -1.34 6.75 -8.37
C ALA A 59 -2.41 5.67 -8.46
N ARG A 60 -2.25 4.77 -9.41
CA ARG A 60 -3.16 3.64 -9.58
C ARG A 60 -2.36 2.35 -9.63
N ILE A 61 -2.69 1.44 -8.75
CA ILE A 61 -2.03 0.14 -8.68
C ILE A 61 -2.98 -0.91 -9.25
N ALA A 62 -2.54 -1.60 -10.28
CA ALA A 62 -3.36 -2.59 -10.96
C ALA A 62 -3.65 -3.79 -10.08
N ALA A 63 -4.71 -4.52 -10.42
CA ALA A 63 -5.09 -5.73 -9.69
C ALA A 63 -3.94 -6.73 -9.67
N ASN A 64 -3.69 -7.31 -8.51
CA ASN A 64 -2.65 -8.29 -8.26
C ASN A 64 -1.21 -7.79 -8.52
N ALA A 65 -1.03 -6.50 -8.74
CA ALA A 65 0.32 -5.95 -8.91
C ALA A 65 1.07 -6.01 -7.59
N VAL A 66 2.38 -6.20 -7.67
CA VAL A 66 3.25 -6.19 -6.51
C VAL A 66 4.22 -5.03 -6.68
N VAL A 67 4.17 -4.08 -5.75
CA VAL A 67 5.04 -2.90 -5.79
C VAL A 67 6.10 -3.05 -4.72
N LEU A 68 7.33 -3.06 -5.12
CA LEU A 68 8.48 -3.21 -4.23
C LEU A 68 9.41 -2.02 -4.41
N LYS A 69 10.07 -1.67 -3.34
CA LYS A 69 11.06 -0.61 -3.38
C LYS A 69 12.47 -1.19 -3.37
#